data_e138ab659bae1bf06ec6e7200660e676
#
_entry.id   e138ab659bae1bf06ec6e7200660e676
#
_cell.length_a   1.000
_cell.length_b   1.000
_cell.length_c   1.000
_cell.angle_alpha   90.00
_cell.angle_beta   90.00
_cell.angle_gamma   90.00
#
_symmetry.space_group_name_H-M   'P 1'
#
loop_
_entity.id
_entity.type
_entity.pdbx_description
1 polymer ?
#
loop_
_entity_poly.entity_id
_entity_poly.type
_entity_poly.pdbx_seq_one_letter_code
_entity_poly.pdbx_strand_id
1 'polypeptide(L)'
;MVRMSFPHDSRPAVRGKARTTPQPVAASDQDMSGLWIRRQAPRVLVVDDNASIAGLMSQLLTMRGYEVVTAASAEQAEAEVRRQAPDLVLSDVKMPGKSGYELCRELKSDPATRLIPFVLITGLTDSSDKLQGIEAGADDFLNKPVLAEELTARVKSLLRVKEFTDELETVDSVLCTLGLIVEGRDPYTEGHCERLALHAADLGRHLGLDEDSIIALRRGGYLHDLGKIAVPDEILKKGSDLSPEEWKIMKQHPVTGENICKPLKSLRLVLPIIRHHHEHADGSGYPDGLRAGEIPLLPRVLQVVDVYDALRTARPYKPALGHDQSAQTMREKARQGLLDGELVNEFFSMLLEQRNVA
;
A
#
# COMPACT_ATOMS: atom_id res chain seq x y z
N MET A 1 -34.25 70.68 -26.76
CA MET A 1 -35.73 70.84 -26.59
C MET A 1 -36.41 69.94 -27.57
N VAL A 2 -36.94 68.79 -27.17
CA VAL A 2 -38.18 68.15 -27.61
C VAL A 2 -38.39 66.98 -26.62
N ARG A 3 -39.42 67.11 -25.79
CA ARG A 3 -39.95 66.05 -24.92
C ARG A 3 -40.76 65.11 -25.80
N MET A 4 -40.48 63.79 -25.72
CA MET A 4 -41.41 62.76 -26.19
C MET A 4 -41.91 61.98 -24.97
N SER A 5 -43.25 62.08 -24.77
CA SER A 5 -44.02 61.35 -23.79
C SER A 5 -44.32 59.96 -24.33
N PHE A 6 -44.16 58.93 -23.46
CA PHE A 6 -44.64 57.57 -23.75
C PHE A 6 -45.93 57.31 -22.94
N PRO A 7 -46.92 56.60 -23.51
CA PRO A 7 -48.18 56.34 -22.82
C PRO A 7 -48.11 55.22 -21.81
N HIS A 8 -48.88 55.36 -20.73
CA HIS A 8 -49.19 54.39 -19.71
C HIS A 8 -49.84 53.12 -20.33
N ASP A 9 -49.23 51.97 -20.12
CA ASP A 9 -49.84 50.67 -20.33
C ASP A 9 -50.18 50.04 -19.00
N SER A 10 -51.47 49.90 -18.71
CA SER A 10 -52.08 49.33 -17.51
C SER A 10 -52.15 47.80 -17.69
N ARG A 11 -51.33 47.05 -17.02
CA ARG A 11 -51.47 45.59 -16.86
C ARG A 11 -51.92 45.22 -15.44
N PRO A 12 -52.82 44.21 -15.32
CA PRO A 12 -53.43 43.87 -14.02
C PRO A 12 -52.45 43.15 -13.11
N ALA A 13 -52.56 43.41 -11.80
CA ALA A 13 -51.80 42.81 -10.74
C ALA A 13 -51.97 41.28 -10.66
N VAL A 14 -50.90 40.50 -10.93
CA VAL A 14 -50.84 39.08 -10.65
C VAL A 14 -50.48 38.94 -9.18
N ARG A 15 -51.41 38.38 -8.38
CA ARG A 15 -51.20 38.00 -6.96
C ARG A 15 -49.98 37.07 -6.87
N GLY A 16 -48.94 37.56 -6.21
CA GLY A 16 -47.75 36.77 -5.87
C GLY A 16 -48.10 35.66 -4.90
N LYS A 17 -47.91 34.42 -5.31
CA LYS A 17 -47.79 33.28 -4.38
C LYS A 17 -46.52 33.49 -3.57
N ALA A 18 -46.68 33.48 -2.23
CA ALA A 18 -45.57 33.51 -1.30
C ALA A 18 -44.56 32.40 -1.62
N ARG A 19 -43.30 32.78 -1.87
CA ARG A 19 -42.17 31.85 -1.92
C ARG A 19 -41.94 31.36 -0.49
N THR A 20 -42.36 30.14 -0.19
CA THR A 20 -41.88 29.40 0.98
C THR A 20 -40.40 29.09 0.75
N THR A 21 -39.55 29.75 1.53
CA THR A 21 -38.15 29.33 1.72
C THR A 21 -38.14 27.89 2.24
N PRO A 22 -37.40 26.97 1.62
CA PRO A 22 -37.24 25.63 2.21
C PRO A 22 -36.49 25.81 3.54
N GLN A 23 -37.09 25.37 4.63
CA GLN A 23 -36.38 25.16 5.89
C GLN A 23 -35.26 24.15 5.65
N PRO A 24 -34.07 24.31 6.28
CA PRO A 24 -33.06 23.30 6.25
C PRO A 24 -33.66 22.04 6.87
N VAL A 25 -33.74 20.96 6.06
CA VAL A 25 -34.01 19.62 6.55
C VAL A 25 -32.87 19.31 7.50
N ALA A 26 -33.18 19.22 8.79
CA ALA A 26 -32.25 18.64 9.76
C ALA A 26 -31.86 17.27 9.20
N ALA A 27 -30.60 17.12 8.82
CA ALA A 27 -30.02 15.83 8.56
C ALA A 27 -30.18 15.04 9.87
N SER A 28 -31.14 14.13 9.89
CA SER A 28 -31.20 13.10 10.91
C SER A 28 -29.89 12.35 10.80
N ASP A 29 -29.14 12.28 11.90
CA ASP A 29 -28.08 11.30 12.13
C ASP A 29 -28.68 9.89 12.04
N GLN A 30 -29.10 9.49 10.84
CA GLN A 30 -29.39 8.11 10.53
C GLN A 30 -28.04 7.46 10.29
N ASP A 31 -27.55 6.93 11.39
CA ASP A 31 -26.78 5.72 11.57
C ASP A 31 -26.17 5.15 10.27
N MET A 32 -25.04 5.73 9.88
CA MET A 32 -24.14 5.16 8.86
C MET A 32 -23.44 3.88 9.39
N SER A 33 -23.81 3.41 10.59
CA SER A 33 -23.25 2.19 11.20
C SER A 33 -23.71 0.90 10.52
N GLY A 34 -24.70 0.95 9.63
CA GLY A 34 -25.22 -0.22 8.91
C GLY A 34 -24.38 -0.70 7.72
N LEU A 35 -23.36 0.02 7.29
CA LEU A 35 -22.49 -0.35 6.16
C LEU A 35 -21.16 -0.99 6.59
N TRP A 36 -20.91 -1.11 7.89
CA TRP A 36 -19.73 -1.80 8.39
C TRP A 36 -20.02 -3.30 8.39
N ILE A 37 -19.31 -4.05 7.54
CA ILE A 37 -19.22 -5.50 7.61
C ILE A 37 -19.01 -5.84 9.08
N ARG A 38 -19.94 -6.61 9.71
CA ARG A 38 -19.77 -7.12 11.08
C ARG A 38 -18.43 -7.85 11.08
N ARG A 39 -17.42 -7.30 11.75
CA ARG A 39 -16.17 -8.00 11.98
C ARG A 39 -16.51 -9.30 12.69
N GLN A 40 -16.06 -10.41 12.16
CA GLN A 40 -16.11 -11.69 12.85
C GLN A 40 -15.34 -11.56 14.16
N ALA A 41 -15.73 -12.30 15.18
CA ALA A 41 -14.99 -12.33 16.45
C ALA A 41 -13.52 -12.71 16.16
N PRO A 42 -12.52 -12.01 16.74
CA PRO A 42 -11.11 -12.35 16.51
C PRO A 42 -10.84 -13.80 16.90
N ARG A 43 -10.11 -14.50 16.05
CA ARG A 43 -9.80 -15.93 16.19
C ARG A 43 -8.47 -16.13 16.90
N VAL A 44 -8.50 -16.80 18.05
CA VAL A 44 -7.31 -17.09 18.86
C VAL A 44 -7.01 -18.58 18.82
N LEU A 45 -5.77 -18.94 18.43
CA LEU A 45 -5.28 -20.32 18.48
C LEU A 45 -4.52 -20.54 19.79
N VAL A 46 -4.97 -21.51 20.59
CA VAL A 46 -4.33 -21.93 21.85
C VAL A 46 -3.67 -23.28 21.63
N VAL A 47 -2.36 -23.34 21.85
CA VAL A 47 -1.53 -24.53 21.66
C VAL A 47 -0.94 -24.97 23.00
N ASP A 48 -1.39 -26.06 23.54
CA ASP A 48 -0.89 -26.65 24.81
C ASP A 48 -1.19 -28.15 24.77
N ASP A 49 -0.21 -29.00 25.07
CA ASP A 49 -0.38 -30.47 25.13
C ASP A 49 -1.24 -30.92 26.31
N ASN A 50 -1.40 -30.06 27.32
CA ASN A 50 -2.31 -30.26 28.43
C ASN A 50 -3.72 -29.76 28.09
N ALA A 51 -4.62 -30.69 27.74
CA ALA A 51 -6.00 -30.40 27.39
C ALA A 51 -6.77 -29.59 28.47
N SER A 52 -6.42 -29.74 29.76
CA SER A 52 -7.07 -28.98 30.84
C SER A 52 -6.67 -27.52 30.82
N ILE A 53 -5.39 -27.22 30.55
CA ILE A 53 -4.87 -25.85 30.45
C ILE A 53 -5.42 -25.19 29.18
N ALA A 54 -5.34 -25.87 28.04
CA ALA A 54 -5.90 -25.39 26.78
C ALA A 54 -7.42 -25.10 26.92
N GLY A 55 -8.16 -26.01 27.56
CA GLY A 55 -9.61 -25.86 27.81
C GLY A 55 -9.94 -24.66 28.71
N LEU A 56 -9.17 -24.45 29.78
CA LEU A 56 -9.35 -23.31 30.68
C LEU A 56 -9.11 -21.97 29.94
N MET A 57 -8.00 -21.85 29.21
CA MET A 57 -7.71 -20.65 28.41
C MET A 57 -8.77 -20.42 27.35
N SER A 58 -9.20 -21.48 26.64
CA SER A 58 -10.28 -21.41 25.65
C SER A 58 -11.57 -20.89 26.28
N GLN A 59 -11.98 -21.39 27.43
CA GLN A 59 -13.18 -20.94 28.11
C GLN A 59 -13.10 -19.47 28.51
N LEU A 60 -11.98 -19.05 29.09
CA LEU A 60 -11.75 -17.66 29.50
C LEU A 60 -11.83 -16.68 28.32
N LEU A 61 -11.23 -17.03 27.19
CA LEU A 61 -11.20 -16.18 25.98
C LEU A 61 -12.58 -16.19 25.27
N THR A 62 -13.26 -17.33 25.21
CA THR A 62 -14.62 -17.42 24.64
C THR A 62 -15.60 -16.56 25.44
N MET A 63 -15.51 -16.53 26.77
CA MET A 63 -16.32 -15.63 27.60
C MET A 63 -16.07 -14.15 27.33
N ARG A 64 -14.94 -13.80 26.72
CA ARG A 64 -14.58 -12.42 26.32
C ARG A 64 -14.94 -12.11 24.87
N GLY A 65 -15.61 -13.05 24.16
CA GLY A 65 -16.12 -12.85 22.82
C GLY A 65 -15.14 -13.21 21.70
N TYR A 66 -14.07 -13.95 22.01
CA TYR A 66 -13.13 -14.46 20.99
C TYR A 66 -13.61 -15.83 20.44
N GLU A 67 -13.34 -16.08 19.15
CA GLU A 67 -13.40 -17.41 18.58
C GLU A 67 -12.11 -18.15 18.97
N VAL A 68 -12.22 -19.29 19.66
CA VAL A 68 -11.03 -20.00 20.14
C VAL A 68 -10.94 -21.38 19.52
N VAL A 69 -9.78 -21.68 18.96
CA VAL A 69 -9.41 -22.99 18.46
C VAL A 69 -8.24 -23.52 19.29
N THR A 70 -8.26 -24.80 19.62
CA THR A 70 -7.20 -25.44 20.40
C THR A 70 -6.44 -26.46 19.57
N ALA A 71 -5.13 -26.56 19.80
CA ALA A 71 -4.26 -27.58 19.23
C ALA A 71 -3.43 -28.22 20.35
N ALA A 72 -3.24 -29.53 20.32
CA ALA A 72 -2.47 -30.28 21.32
C ALA A 72 -0.99 -30.46 20.95
N SER A 73 -0.57 -29.99 19.76
CA SER A 73 0.81 -30.03 19.31
C SER A 73 1.10 -28.92 18.29
N ALA A 74 2.36 -28.67 18.02
CA ALA A 74 2.81 -27.73 17.00
C ALA A 74 2.30 -28.12 15.57
N GLU A 75 2.32 -29.40 15.24
CA GLU A 75 1.85 -29.91 13.92
C GLU A 75 0.36 -29.67 13.74
N GLN A 76 -0.44 -29.86 14.79
CA GLN A 76 -1.87 -29.53 14.75
C GLN A 76 -2.08 -28.01 14.63
N ALA A 77 -1.28 -27.23 15.34
CA ALA A 77 -1.34 -25.77 15.22
C ALA A 77 -1.05 -25.28 13.80
N GLU A 78 -0.02 -25.82 13.15
CA GLU A 78 0.30 -25.52 11.75
C GLU A 78 -0.83 -25.91 10.80
N ALA A 79 -1.44 -27.07 11.02
CA ALA A 79 -2.58 -27.50 10.22
C ALA A 79 -3.78 -26.54 10.36
N GLU A 80 -4.05 -26.05 11.57
CA GLU A 80 -5.10 -25.07 11.83
C GLU A 80 -4.78 -23.71 11.22
N VAL A 81 -3.52 -23.24 11.29
CA VAL A 81 -3.07 -22.00 10.65
C VAL A 81 -3.23 -22.09 9.13
N ARG A 82 -2.85 -23.20 8.50
CA ARG A 82 -3.05 -23.43 7.06
C ARG A 82 -4.52 -23.50 6.66
N ARG A 83 -5.38 -24.06 7.51
CA ARG A 83 -6.82 -24.15 7.24
C ARG A 83 -7.49 -22.78 7.29
N GLN A 84 -7.18 -22.02 8.31
CA GLN A 84 -7.67 -20.66 8.51
C GLN A 84 -6.74 -19.92 9.49
N ALA A 85 -6.07 -18.89 9.01
CA ALA A 85 -5.14 -18.09 9.81
C ALA A 85 -5.84 -17.49 11.04
N PRO A 86 -5.28 -17.65 12.27
CA PRO A 86 -5.78 -16.99 13.46
C PRO A 86 -5.31 -15.54 13.52
N ASP A 87 -5.99 -14.72 14.31
CA ASP A 87 -5.58 -13.34 14.59
C ASP A 87 -4.51 -13.27 15.70
N LEU A 88 -4.34 -14.35 16.50
CA LEU A 88 -3.32 -14.45 17.54
C LEU A 88 -3.08 -15.92 17.90
N VAL A 89 -1.81 -16.25 18.21
CA VAL A 89 -1.40 -17.58 18.70
C VAL A 89 -0.91 -17.46 20.15
N LEU A 90 -1.42 -18.32 21.03
CA LEU A 90 -0.93 -18.56 22.37
C LEU A 90 -0.34 -19.97 22.41
N SER A 91 0.93 -20.14 22.69
CA SER A 91 1.56 -21.47 22.67
C SER A 91 2.35 -21.75 23.95
N ASP A 92 2.14 -22.93 24.51
CA ASP A 92 3.09 -23.44 25.48
C ASP A 92 4.47 -23.61 24.83
N VAL A 93 5.50 -23.35 25.62
CA VAL A 93 6.90 -23.56 25.22
C VAL A 93 7.26 -25.03 25.19
N LYS A 94 6.84 -25.79 26.22
CA LYS A 94 7.23 -27.19 26.39
C LYS A 94 6.10 -28.12 25.94
N MET A 95 6.27 -28.65 24.72
CA MET A 95 5.34 -29.63 24.16
C MET A 95 6.14 -30.86 23.65
N PRO A 96 5.54 -32.06 23.64
CA PRO A 96 6.14 -33.23 23.01
C PRO A 96 6.41 -32.98 21.50
N GLY A 97 7.56 -33.40 21.01
CA GLY A 97 7.95 -33.20 19.62
C GLY A 97 8.50 -31.79 19.41
N LYS A 98 7.83 -31.00 18.59
CA LYS A 98 8.20 -29.62 18.28
C LYS A 98 7.81 -28.66 19.40
N SER A 99 8.74 -27.88 19.90
CA SER A 99 8.53 -26.87 20.94
C SER A 99 7.77 -25.64 20.45
N GLY A 100 7.20 -24.84 21.37
CA GLY A 100 6.59 -23.54 21.05
C GLY A 100 7.57 -22.53 20.42
N TYR A 101 8.86 -22.63 20.72
CA TYR A 101 9.89 -21.79 20.08
C TYR A 101 10.08 -22.13 18.61
N GLU A 102 10.09 -23.43 18.27
CA GLU A 102 10.21 -23.87 16.88
C GLU A 102 8.98 -23.50 16.06
N LEU A 103 7.80 -23.70 16.62
CA LEU A 103 6.54 -23.27 16.00
C LEU A 103 6.53 -21.75 15.77
N CYS A 104 6.94 -20.96 16.76
CA CYS A 104 7.05 -19.50 16.64
C CYS A 104 7.98 -19.11 15.48
N ARG A 105 9.19 -19.66 15.44
CA ARG A 105 10.19 -19.36 14.40
C ARG A 105 9.67 -19.67 13.00
N GLU A 106 8.98 -20.80 12.83
CA GLU A 106 8.42 -21.18 11.54
C GLU A 106 7.34 -20.21 11.09
N LEU A 107 6.37 -19.89 11.96
CA LEU A 107 5.31 -18.94 11.62
C LEU A 107 5.85 -17.52 11.38
N LYS A 108 6.91 -17.11 12.10
CA LYS A 108 7.52 -15.79 11.92
C LYS A 108 8.43 -15.69 10.70
N SER A 109 8.92 -16.81 10.17
CA SER A 109 9.72 -16.83 8.93
C SER A 109 8.88 -16.88 7.65
N ASP A 110 7.62 -17.27 7.74
CA ASP A 110 6.71 -17.31 6.59
C ASP A 110 6.05 -15.93 6.36
N PRO A 111 6.20 -15.31 5.18
CA PRO A 111 5.56 -14.03 4.84
C PRO A 111 4.05 -14.00 5.06
N ALA A 112 3.35 -15.13 4.91
CA ALA A 112 1.89 -15.20 5.07
C ALA A 112 1.43 -15.20 6.54
N THR A 113 2.31 -15.56 7.49
CA THR A 113 1.94 -15.72 8.90
C THR A 113 2.78 -14.88 9.86
N ARG A 114 3.88 -14.26 9.41
CA ARG A 114 4.81 -13.51 10.25
C ARG A 114 4.17 -12.35 11.04
N LEU A 115 3.08 -11.79 10.53
CA LEU A 115 2.34 -10.69 11.17
C LEU A 115 1.28 -11.16 12.16
N ILE A 116 1.09 -12.47 12.34
CA ILE A 116 0.22 -13.01 13.39
C ILE A 116 0.95 -12.86 14.73
N PRO A 117 0.40 -12.13 15.71
CA PRO A 117 0.99 -12.03 17.03
C PRO A 117 1.12 -13.42 17.69
N PHE A 118 2.30 -13.69 18.24
CA PHE A 118 2.65 -14.97 18.88
C PHE A 118 3.08 -14.75 20.31
N VAL A 119 2.35 -15.35 21.24
CA VAL A 119 2.63 -15.27 22.68
C VAL A 119 3.11 -16.63 23.19
N LEU A 120 4.28 -16.67 23.80
CA LEU A 120 4.80 -17.87 24.44
C LEU A 120 4.35 -17.95 25.91
N ILE A 121 3.83 -19.09 26.29
CA ILE A 121 3.41 -19.39 27.68
C ILE A 121 4.49 -20.25 28.30
N THR A 122 5.14 -19.77 29.35
CA THR A 122 6.30 -20.44 29.94
C THR A 122 6.19 -20.56 31.44
N GLY A 123 6.63 -21.69 31.99
CA GLY A 123 6.85 -21.88 33.43
C GLY A 123 8.28 -21.55 33.87
N LEU A 124 9.10 -21.08 32.94
CA LEU A 124 10.52 -20.90 33.11
C LEU A 124 10.81 -19.45 33.56
N THR A 125 11.57 -19.32 34.62
CA THR A 125 11.95 -18.01 35.21
C THR A 125 13.33 -17.54 34.77
N ASP A 126 14.07 -18.37 34.02
CA ASP A 126 15.43 -18.06 33.59
C ASP A 126 15.49 -17.07 32.43
N SER A 127 16.47 -16.16 32.50
CA SER A 127 16.71 -15.16 31.45
C SER A 127 17.09 -15.77 30.09
N SER A 128 17.67 -16.97 30.06
CA SER A 128 18.03 -17.73 28.87
C SER A 128 16.80 -18.13 28.03
N ASP A 129 15.71 -18.54 28.69
CA ASP A 129 14.48 -18.96 28.02
C ASP A 129 13.73 -17.78 27.36
N LYS A 130 13.76 -16.61 28.02
CA LYS A 130 13.22 -15.37 27.42
C LYS A 130 14.01 -14.94 26.20
N LEU A 131 15.35 -15.04 26.26
CA LEU A 131 16.21 -14.71 25.12
C LEU A 131 15.90 -15.61 23.92
N GLN A 132 15.77 -16.92 24.14
CA GLN A 132 15.41 -17.88 23.09
C GLN A 132 14.07 -17.57 22.43
N GLY A 133 13.08 -17.13 23.19
CA GLY A 133 11.79 -16.74 22.63
C GLY A 133 11.83 -15.42 21.86
N ILE A 134 12.64 -14.44 22.28
CA ILE A 134 12.88 -13.22 21.51
C ILE A 134 13.57 -13.55 20.18
N GLU A 135 14.59 -14.43 20.22
CA GLU A 135 15.28 -14.90 18.99
C GLU A 135 14.36 -15.71 18.06
N ALA A 136 13.34 -16.38 18.63
CA ALA A 136 12.30 -17.05 17.84
C ALA A 136 11.29 -16.07 17.22
N GLY A 137 11.31 -14.79 17.60
CA GLY A 137 10.42 -13.76 17.08
C GLY A 137 9.09 -13.63 17.82
N ALA A 138 8.97 -14.14 19.06
CA ALA A 138 7.76 -14.00 19.85
C ALA A 138 7.46 -12.52 20.18
N ASP A 139 6.21 -12.13 20.08
CA ASP A 139 5.77 -10.75 20.36
C ASP A 139 5.56 -10.49 21.84
N ASP A 140 5.24 -11.54 22.63
CA ASP A 140 5.06 -11.42 24.08
C ASP A 140 5.20 -12.77 24.82
N PHE A 141 5.22 -12.71 26.16
CA PHE A 141 5.37 -13.86 27.06
C PHE A 141 4.35 -13.81 28.19
N LEU A 142 3.83 -14.98 28.56
CA LEU A 142 3.02 -15.20 29.75
C LEU A 142 3.67 -16.24 30.65
N ASN A 143 3.75 -15.95 31.95
CA ASN A 143 4.27 -16.91 32.89
C ASN A 143 3.19 -17.85 33.44
N LYS A 144 3.46 -19.14 33.57
CA LYS A 144 2.63 -20.08 34.34
C LYS A 144 2.84 -19.89 35.86
N PRO A 145 1.79 -19.81 36.66
CA PRO A 145 0.39 -19.97 36.33
C PRO A 145 -0.18 -18.75 35.61
N VAL A 146 -0.92 -18.97 34.51
CA VAL A 146 -1.50 -17.90 33.71
C VAL A 146 -2.66 -17.24 34.46
N LEU A 147 -2.52 -15.96 34.77
CA LEU A 147 -3.58 -15.18 35.40
C LEU A 147 -4.59 -14.72 34.37
N ALA A 148 -5.89 -14.92 34.62
CA ALA A 148 -6.97 -14.60 33.69
C ALA A 148 -6.96 -13.10 33.26
N GLU A 149 -6.65 -12.20 34.17
CA GLU A 149 -6.58 -10.76 33.90
C GLU A 149 -5.38 -10.41 32.99
N GLU A 150 -4.20 -11.01 33.25
CA GLU A 150 -3.01 -10.81 32.45
C GLU A 150 -3.19 -11.35 31.03
N LEU A 151 -3.69 -12.60 30.90
CA LEU A 151 -4.01 -13.22 29.61
C LEU A 151 -4.91 -12.30 28.78
N THR A 152 -6.03 -11.86 29.39
CA THR A 152 -7.01 -11.04 28.70
C THR A 152 -6.44 -9.69 28.26
N ALA A 153 -5.66 -9.03 29.12
CA ALA A 153 -5.07 -7.74 28.82
C ALA A 153 -4.07 -7.82 27.66
N ARG A 154 -3.21 -8.86 27.64
CA ARG A 154 -2.21 -9.06 26.59
C ARG A 154 -2.86 -9.42 25.25
N VAL A 155 -3.79 -10.38 25.26
CA VAL A 155 -4.55 -10.77 24.06
C VAL A 155 -5.24 -9.53 23.45
N LYS A 156 -5.95 -8.75 24.27
CA LYS A 156 -6.61 -7.51 23.80
C LYS A 156 -5.63 -6.50 23.20
N SER A 157 -4.47 -6.31 23.85
CA SER A 157 -3.45 -5.37 23.38
C SER A 157 -2.85 -5.79 22.04
N LEU A 158 -2.49 -7.06 21.89
CA LEU A 158 -1.88 -7.59 20.68
C LEU A 158 -2.86 -7.66 19.52
N LEU A 159 -4.13 -8.06 19.77
CA LEU A 159 -5.17 -8.04 18.75
C LEU A 159 -5.45 -6.62 18.25
N ARG A 160 -5.38 -5.62 19.11
CA ARG A 160 -5.51 -4.21 18.68
C ARG A 160 -4.36 -3.80 17.76
N VAL A 161 -3.13 -4.20 18.05
CA VAL A 161 -1.97 -3.92 17.17
C VAL A 161 -2.16 -4.64 15.83
N LYS A 162 -2.57 -5.92 15.86
CA LYS A 162 -2.88 -6.70 14.64
C LYS A 162 -3.95 -6.01 13.78
N GLU A 163 -5.02 -5.55 14.41
CA GLU A 163 -6.11 -4.82 13.74
C GLU A 163 -5.58 -3.57 13.00
N PHE A 164 -4.74 -2.77 13.64
CA PHE A 164 -4.13 -1.61 12.96
C PHE A 164 -3.20 -2.02 11.82
N THR A 165 -2.45 -3.10 11.97
CA THR A 165 -1.57 -3.60 10.91
C THR A 165 -2.39 -4.04 9.69
N ASP A 166 -3.48 -4.78 9.92
CA ASP A 166 -4.38 -5.24 8.84
C ASP A 166 -5.10 -4.07 8.13
N GLU A 167 -5.47 -3.03 8.89
CA GLU A 167 -6.02 -1.81 8.30
C GLU A 167 -5.02 -1.10 7.39
N LEU A 168 -3.75 -1.03 7.80
CA LEU A 168 -2.70 -0.43 6.98
C LEU A 168 -2.43 -1.24 5.70
N GLU A 169 -2.39 -2.57 5.79
CA GLU A 169 -2.27 -3.45 4.61
C GLU A 169 -3.46 -3.29 3.65
N THR A 170 -4.67 -3.15 4.21
CA THR A 170 -5.88 -2.91 3.40
C THR A 170 -5.79 -1.59 2.66
N VAL A 171 -5.33 -0.51 3.29
CA VAL A 171 -5.15 0.79 2.65
C VAL A 171 -4.13 0.70 1.52
N ASP A 172 -2.99 0.05 1.74
CA ASP A 172 -1.99 -0.15 0.69
C ASP A 172 -2.54 -0.95 -0.50
N SER A 173 -3.29 -2.01 -0.23
CA SER A 173 -3.94 -2.81 -1.28
C SER A 173 -4.95 -1.99 -2.08
N VAL A 174 -5.74 -1.14 -1.43
CA VAL A 174 -6.68 -0.23 -2.12
C VAL A 174 -5.93 0.78 -2.99
N LEU A 175 -4.86 1.37 -2.49
CA LEU A 175 -4.04 2.32 -3.26
C LEU A 175 -3.42 1.65 -4.49
N CYS A 176 -2.85 0.45 -4.35
CA CYS A 176 -2.32 -0.33 -5.47
C CYS A 176 -3.42 -0.64 -6.49
N THR A 177 -4.60 -1.08 -6.03
CA THR A 177 -5.75 -1.38 -6.90
C THR A 177 -6.20 -0.16 -7.70
N LEU A 178 -6.21 1.04 -7.11
CA LEU A 178 -6.52 2.28 -7.83
C LEU A 178 -5.53 2.54 -8.96
N GLY A 179 -4.23 2.31 -8.73
CA GLY A 179 -3.21 2.39 -9.78
C GLY A 179 -3.48 1.41 -10.92
N LEU A 180 -3.74 0.14 -10.59
CA LEU A 180 -4.05 -0.92 -11.56
C LEU A 180 -5.33 -0.65 -12.36
N ILE A 181 -6.36 -0.03 -11.76
CA ILE A 181 -7.58 0.37 -12.49
C ILE A 181 -7.26 1.41 -13.56
N VAL A 182 -6.38 2.37 -13.26
CA VAL A 182 -5.96 3.39 -14.24
C VAL A 182 -5.07 2.77 -15.31
N GLU A 183 -4.13 1.89 -14.90
CA GLU A 183 -3.31 1.10 -15.83
C GLU A 183 -4.16 0.31 -16.82
N GLY A 184 -5.22 -0.37 -16.36
CA GLY A 184 -6.13 -1.16 -17.19
C GLY A 184 -6.90 -0.36 -18.25
N ARG A 185 -6.89 0.99 -18.20
CA ARG A 185 -7.40 1.85 -19.27
C ARG A 185 -6.42 2.03 -20.42
N ASP A 186 -5.13 1.85 -20.18
CA ASP A 186 -4.05 1.94 -21.16
C ASP A 186 -3.67 0.52 -21.63
N PRO A 187 -4.03 0.11 -22.84
CA PRO A 187 -3.86 -1.28 -23.29
C PRO A 187 -2.39 -1.73 -23.44
N TYR A 188 -1.44 -0.85 -23.19
CA TYR A 188 -0.02 -1.10 -23.41
C TYR A 188 0.79 -1.24 -22.11
N THR A 189 0.15 -1.20 -20.95
CA THR A 189 0.82 -1.12 -19.66
C THR A 189 0.56 -2.30 -18.73
N GLU A 190 0.04 -3.44 -19.22
CA GLU A 190 -0.26 -4.60 -18.38
C GLU A 190 0.96 -5.04 -17.54
N GLY A 191 0.80 -5.07 -16.22
CA GLY A 191 1.82 -5.41 -15.24
C GLY A 191 2.96 -4.39 -15.11
N HIS A 192 2.85 -3.22 -15.72
CA HIS A 192 3.85 -2.15 -15.65
C HIS A 192 3.97 -1.59 -14.23
N CYS A 193 2.85 -1.26 -13.58
CA CYS A 193 2.84 -0.73 -12.20
C CYS A 193 3.54 -1.66 -11.22
N GLU A 194 3.30 -2.99 -11.33
CA GLU A 194 3.94 -3.98 -10.45
C GLU A 194 5.46 -4.05 -10.68
N ARG A 195 5.90 -4.09 -11.95
CA ARG A 195 7.33 -4.10 -12.27
C ARG A 195 8.03 -2.84 -11.81
N LEU A 196 7.40 -1.66 -12.00
CA LEU A 196 7.92 -0.40 -11.49
C LEU A 196 8.05 -0.40 -9.97
N ALA A 197 6.99 -0.83 -9.27
CA ALA A 197 6.98 -0.87 -7.81
C ALA A 197 8.11 -1.75 -7.26
N LEU A 198 8.33 -2.93 -7.87
CA LEU A 198 9.38 -3.86 -7.47
C LEU A 198 10.78 -3.28 -7.76
N HIS A 199 11.05 -2.89 -9.00
CA HIS A 199 12.38 -2.39 -9.38
C HIS A 199 12.73 -1.07 -8.70
N ALA A 200 11.78 -0.17 -8.49
CA ALA A 200 12.04 1.08 -7.78
C ALA A 200 12.36 0.85 -6.30
N ALA A 201 11.64 -0.07 -5.64
CA ALA A 201 11.95 -0.47 -4.27
C ALA A 201 13.32 -1.17 -4.18
N ASP A 202 13.65 -2.05 -5.12
CA ASP A 202 14.94 -2.74 -5.16
C ASP A 202 16.09 -1.75 -5.38
N LEU A 203 15.93 -0.79 -6.31
CA LEU A 203 16.92 0.26 -6.50
C LEU A 203 17.05 1.12 -5.25
N GLY A 204 15.94 1.44 -4.57
CA GLY A 204 15.98 2.15 -3.29
C GLY A 204 16.79 1.42 -2.23
N ARG A 205 16.64 0.10 -2.10
CA ARG A 205 17.45 -0.74 -1.18
C ARG A 205 18.92 -0.76 -1.58
N HIS A 206 19.23 -0.92 -2.86
CA HIS A 206 20.59 -0.90 -3.39
C HIS A 206 21.30 0.42 -3.10
N LEU A 207 20.57 1.54 -3.16
CA LEU A 207 21.05 2.87 -2.82
C LEU A 207 21.14 3.14 -1.30
N GLY A 208 20.71 2.19 -0.45
CA GLY A 208 20.73 2.34 1.01
C GLY A 208 19.72 3.35 1.55
N LEU A 209 18.59 3.54 0.86
CA LEU A 209 17.52 4.44 1.32
C LEU A 209 16.80 3.85 2.55
N ASP A 210 16.22 4.74 3.36
CA ASP A 210 15.38 4.34 4.49
C ASP A 210 14.08 3.64 4.05
N GLU A 211 13.46 2.90 4.98
CA GLU A 211 12.26 2.11 4.69
C GLU A 211 11.08 2.97 4.24
N ASP A 212 10.90 4.18 4.78
CA ASP A 212 9.85 5.10 4.36
C ASP A 212 10.00 5.52 2.90
N SER A 213 11.23 5.75 2.46
CA SER A 213 11.56 6.05 1.06
C SER A 213 11.34 4.84 0.15
N ILE A 214 11.67 3.62 0.59
CA ILE A 214 11.43 2.37 -0.15
C ILE A 214 9.93 2.13 -0.32
N ILE A 215 9.15 2.30 0.74
CA ILE A 215 7.68 2.22 0.70
C ILE A 215 7.10 3.28 -0.25
N ALA A 216 7.63 4.51 -0.21
CA ALA A 216 7.19 5.59 -1.10
C ALA A 216 7.49 5.28 -2.57
N LEU A 217 8.65 4.70 -2.89
CA LEU A 217 9.00 4.25 -4.24
C LEU A 217 8.05 3.15 -4.72
N ARG A 218 7.76 2.15 -3.88
CA ARG A 218 6.81 1.08 -4.20
C ARG A 218 5.43 1.64 -4.50
N ARG A 219 4.89 2.50 -3.63
CA ARG A 219 3.60 3.17 -3.85
C ARG A 219 3.62 4.08 -5.08
N GLY A 220 4.74 4.78 -5.31
CA GLY A 220 4.95 5.61 -6.48
C GLY A 220 4.87 4.83 -7.79
N GLY A 221 5.39 3.61 -7.83
CA GLY A 221 5.28 2.71 -8.97
C GLY A 221 3.82 2.44 -9.38
N TYR A 222 2.91 2.29 -8.41
CA TYR A 222 1.48 2.13 -8.69
C TYR A 222 0.76 3.45 -8.99
N LEU A 223 1.15 4.55 -8.36
CA LEU A 223 0.35 5.78 -8.32
C LEU A 223 0.86 6.91 -9.22
N HIS A 224 2.07 6.80 -9.82
CA HIS A 224 2.67 7.89 -10.60
C HIS A 224 1.74 8.38 -11.72
N ASP A 225 1.05 7.47 -12.36
CA ASP A 225 0.16 7.70 -13.49
C ASP A 225 -1.34 7.84 -13.11
N LEU A 226 -1.67 7.87 -11.81
CA LEU A 226 -3.08 7.93 -11.34
C LEU A 226 -3.86 9.08 -11.97
N GLY A 227 -3.21 10.21 -12.24
CA GLY A 227 -3.84 11.37 -12.86
C GLY A 227 -4.32 11.16 -14.29
N LYS A 228 -3.90 10.10 -14.97
CA LYS A 228 -4.44 9.71 -16.28
C LYS A 228 -5.94 9.38 -16.23
N ILE A 229 -6.51 9.20 -15.04
CA ILE A 229 -7.97 9.05 -14.87
C ILE A 229 -8.76 10.23 -15.45
N ALA A 230 -8.18 11.44 -15.46
CA ALA A 230 -8.80 12.64 -16.00
C ALA A 230 -8.52 12.85 -17.50
N VAL A 231 -7.70 12.01 -18.13
CA VAL A 231 -7.41 12.10 -19.56
C VAL A 231 -8.53 11.41 -20.34
N PRO A 232 -9.15 12.07 -21.35
CA PRO A 232 -10.16 11.45 -22.21
C PRO A 232 -9.63 10.22 -22.94
N ASP A 233 -10.49 9.21 -23.13
CA ASP A 233 -10.11 7.94 -23.77
C ASP A 233 -9.63 8.15 -25.22
N GLU A 234 -10.18 9.13 -25.94
CA GLU A 234 -9.77 9.46 -27.30
C GLU A 234 -8.32 9.92 -27.38
N ILE A 235 -7.80 10.52 -26.31
CA ILE A 235 -6.39 10.95 -26.21
C ILE A 235 -5.53 9.79 -25.67
N LEU A 236 -5.98 9.14 -24.58
CA LEU A 236 -5.22 8.10 -23.91
C LEU A 236 -4.97 6.87 -24.80
N LYS A 237 -5.99 6.46 -25.56
CA LYS A 237 -5.97 5.28 -26.45
C LYS A 237 -5.60 5.59 -27.89
N LYS A 238 -5.18 6.84 -28.18
CA LYS A 238 -4.88 7.25 -29.55
C LYS A 238 -3.71 6.46 -30.12
N GLY A 239 -3.96 5.79 -31.23
CA GLY A 239 -2.96 4.95 -31.92
C GLY A 239 -1.99 5.73 -32.84
N SER A 240 -1.93 7.06 -32.72
CA SER A 240 -1.08 7.95 -33.52
C SER A 240 -0.50 9.05 -32.61
N ASP A 241 0.41 9.86 -33.15
CA ASP A 241 0.97 10.98 -32.41
C ASP A 241 -0.12 11.95 -31.91
N LEU A 242 0.06 12.44 -30.68
CA LEU A 242 -0.82 13.46 -30.10
C LEU A 242 -0.56 14.83 -30.72
N SER A 243 -1.63 15.61 -30.97
CA SER A 243 -1.51 17.01 -31.34
C SER A 243 -0.92 17.84 -30.18
N PRO A 244 -0.42 19.06 -30.45
CA PRO A 244 0.07 19.95 -29.38
C PRO A 244 -0.98 20.21 -28.28
N GLU A 245 -2.27 20.30 -28.65
CA GLU A 245 -3.37 20.51 -27.71
C GLU A 245 -3.64 19.25 -26.88
N GLU A 246 -3.62 18.07 -27.48
CA GLU A 246 -3.75 16.79 -26.79
C GLU A 246 -2.56 16.55 -25.86
N TRP A 247 -1.35 16.88 -26.28
CA TRP A 247 -0.17 16.84 -25.43
C TRP A 247 -0.29 17.73 -24.20
N LYS A 248 -0.88 18.93 -24.36
CA LYS A 248 -1.14 19.82 -23.24
C LYS A 248 -2.06 19.18 -22.20
N ILE A 249 -3.07 18.43 -22.64
CA ILE A 249 -3.99 17.68 -21.77
C ILE A 249 -3.23 16.52 -21.10
N MET A 250 -2.49 15.73 -21.88
CA MET A 250 -1.72 14.60 -21.35
C MET A 250 -0.73 15.03 -20.26
N LYS A 251 -0.01 16.14 -20.48
CA LYS A 251 0.97 16.68 -19.53
C LYS A 251 0.37 17.18 -18.20
N GLN A 252 -0.96 17.19 -18.05
CA GLN A 252 -1.60 17.57 -16.79
C GLN A 252 -1.73 16.40 -15.81
N HIS A 253 -1.53 15.12 -16.24
CA HIS A 253 -1.75 13.99 -15.35
C HIS A 253 -0.88 14.01 -14.08
N PRO A 254 0.40 14.48 -14.07
CA PRO A 254 1.17 14.52 -12.83
C PRO A 254 0.56 15.48 -11.80
N VAL A 255 0.12 16.66 -12.25
CA VAL A 255 -0.55 17.65 -11.39
C VAL A 255 -1.89 17.14 -10.89
N THR A 256 -2.65 16.49 -11.76
CA THR A 256 -3.95 15.89 -11.41
C THR A 256 -3.77 14.77 -10.40
N GLY A 257 -2.79 13.87 -10.62
CA GLY A 257 -2.48 12.78 -9.72
C GLY A 257 -2.04 13.27 -8.33
N GLU A 258 -1.15 14.29 -8.29
CA GLU A 258 -0.77 14.93 -7.04
C GLU A 258 -2.00 15.48 -6.29
N ASN A 259 -2.88 16.21 -6.97
CA ASN A 259 -4.07 16.79 -6.36
C ASN A 259 -5.05 15.73 -5.80
N ILE A 260 -5.20 14.60 -6.50
CA ILE A 260 -6.00 13.45 -6.02
C ILE A 260 -5.41 12.86 -4.75
N CYS A 261 -4.09 12.68 -4.70
CA CYS A 261 -3.40 12.04 -3.57
C CYS A 261 -3.12 12.99 -2.40
N LYS A 262 -3.10 14.30 -2.60
CA LYS A 262 -2.74 15.33 -1.62
C LYS A 262 -3.50 15.27 -0.28
N PRO A 263 -4.80 14.91 -0.22
CA PRO A 263 -5.51 14.76 1.07
C PRO A 263 -4.98 13.62 1.94
N LEU A 264 -4.27 12.64 1.37
CA LEU A 264 -3.78 11.44 2.05
C LEU A 264 -2.40 11.70 2.66
N LYS A 265 -2.34 11.91 3.98
CA LYS A 265 -1.09 12.21 4.71
C LYS A 265 -0.04 11.10 4.58
N SER A 266 -0.48 9.84 4.45
CA SER A 266 0.38 8.67 4.24
C SER A 266 1.11 8.66 2.90
N LEU A 267 0.70 9.50 1.94
CA LEU A 267 1.31 9.64 0.62
C LEU A 267 2.26 10.83 0.50
N ARG A 268 2.60 11.51 1.60
CA ARG A 268 3.43 12.73 1.57
C ARG A 268 4.74 12.55 0.78
N LEU A 269 5.43 11.43 0.94
CA LEU A 269 6.68 11.12 0.21
C LEU A 269 6.42 10.65 -1.22
N VAL A 270 5.20 10.24 -1.54
CA VAL A 270 4.79 9.81 -2.90
C VAL A 270 4.40 10.99 -3.78
N LEU A 271 3.89 12.09 -3.20
CA LEU A 271 3.45 13.27 -3.97
C LEU A 271 4.53 13.82 -4.90
N PRO A 272 5.79 14.02 -4.47
CA PRO A 272 6.85 14.44 -5.38
C PRO A 272 7.11 13.44 -6.52
N ILE A 273 6.97 12.13 -6.26
CA ILE A 273 7.12 11.09 -7.28
C ILE A 273 6.04 11.27 -8.35
N ILE A 274 4.78 11.38 -7.94
CA ILE A 274 3.65 11.57 -8.86
C ILE A 274 3.82 12.85 -9.68
N ARG A 275 4.25 13.95 -9.07
CA ARG A 275 4.36 15.24 -9.74
C ARG A 275 5.55 15.32 -10.70
N HIS A 276 6.71 14.76 -10.33
CA HIS A 276 7.97 15.06 -10.99
C HIS A 276 8.59 13.87 -11.76
N HIS A 277 7.89 12.73 -11.92
CA HIS A 277 8.45 11.57 -12.64
C HIS A 277 8.70 11.82 -14.15
N HIS A 278 8.19 12.92 -14.70
CA HIS A 278 8.44 13.35 -16.07
C HIS A 278 9.35 14.58 -16.18
N GLU A 279 9.97 15.01 -15.07
CA GLU A 279 10.98 16.05 -15.14
C GLU A 279 12.29 15.51 -15.71
N HIS A 280 13.02 16.33 -16.45
CA HIS A 280 14.32 15.98 -17.03
C HIS A 280 15.42 16.81 -16.41
N ALA A 281 16.60 16.23 -16.23
CA ALA A 281 17.74 16.92 -15.60
C ALA A 281 18.18 18.20 -16.35
N ASP A 282 17.88 18.31 -17.66
CA ASP A 282 18.14 19.50 -18.48
C ASP A 282 17.06 20.60 -18.36
N GLY A 283 15.93 20.32 -17.67
CA GLY A 283 14.79 21.22 -17.51
C GLY A 283 13.77 21.18 -18.66
N SER A 284 13.92 20.26 -19.61
CA SER A 284 12.96 20.07 -20.72
C SER A 284 11.72 19.26 -20.32
N GLY A 285 11.68 18.76 -19.08
CA GLY A 285 10.59 17.95 -18.54
C GLY A 285 9.32 18.75 -18.21
N TYR A 286 8.40 18.12 -17.54
CA TYR A 286 7.14 18.71 -17.09
C TYR A 286 6.67 18.06 -15.77
N PRO A 287 5.80 18.71 -14.97
CA PRO A 287 5.03 19.94 -15.26
C PRO A 287 5.77 21.25 -14.92
N ASP A 288 6.81 21.21 -14.08
CA ASP A 288 7.44 22.42 -13.50
C ASP A 288 8.71 22.83 -14.23
N GLY A 289 9.31 21.98 -15.07
CA GLY A 289 10.55 22.23 -15.80
C GLY A 289 11.77 22.29 -14.88
N LEU A 290 11.80 21.46 -13.85
CA LEU A 290 12.87 21.40 -12.85
C LEU A 290 14.18 20.90 -13.48
N ARG A 291 15.31 21.41 -12.98
CA ARG A 291 16.66 20.95 -13.38
C ARG A 291 17.24 19.96 -12.37
N ALA A 292 18.28 19.24 -12.75
CA ALA A 292 18.90 18.14 -12.01
C ALA A 292 18.95 18.32 -10.48
N GLY A 293 19.45 19.46 -10.00
CA GLY A 293 19.56 19.73 -8.56
C GLY A 293 18.24 20.08 -7.85
N GLU A 294 17.19 20.36 -8.61
CA GLU A 294 15.86 20.74 -8.09
C GLU A 294 14.91 19.53 -8.03
N ILE A 295 15.17 18.49 -8.85
CA ILE A 295 14.34 17.27 -8.86
C ILE A 295 14.71 16.42 -7.64
N PRO A 296 13.75 16.11 -6.74
CA PRO A 296 14.02 15.24 -5.59
C PRO A 296 14.51 13.84 -6.02
N LEU A 297 15.18 13.12 -5.12
CA LEU A 297 15.78 11.83 -5.44
C LEU A 297 14.75 10.78 -5.87
N LEU A 298 13.65 10.63 -5.13
CA LEU A 298 12.68 9.56 -5.39
C LEU A 298 12.02 9.63 -6.77
N PRO A 299 11.60 10.81 -7.30
CA PRO A 299 11.19 10.94 -8.69
C PRO A 299 12.23 10.48 -9.70
N ARG A 300 13.52 10.84 -9.49
CA ARG A 300 14.61 10.43 -10.39
C ARG A 300 14.83 8.91 -10.39
N VAL A 301 14.71 8.28 -9.21
CA VAL A 301 14.76 6.82 -9.07
C VAL A 301 13.65 6.17 -9.86
N LEU A 302 12.39 6.62 -9.69
CA LEU A 302 11.26 6.06 -10.42
C LEU A 302 11.39 6.28 -11.93
N GLN A 303 11.82 7.45 -12.37
CA GLN A 303 12.01 7.78 -13.79
C GLN A 303 12.99 6.82 -14.49
N VAL A 304 14.10 6.45 -13.84
CA VAL A 304 15.06 5.49 -14.39
C VAL A 304 14.39 4.14 -14.62
N VAL A 305 13.61 3.67 -13.64
CA VAL A 305 12.91 2.39 -13.72
C VAL A 305 11.79 2.42 -14.78
N ASP A 306 11.03 3.50 -14.85
CA ASP A 306 9.96 3.68 -15.84
C ASP A 306 10.50 3.66 -17.27
N VAL A 307 11.56 4.43 -17.54
CA VAL A 307 12.21 4.41 -18.86
C VAL A 307 12.74 3.03 -19.21
N TYR A 308 13.30 2.29 -18.25
CA TYR A 308 13.76 0.91 -18.48
C TYR A 308 12.59 0.00 -18.84
N ASP A 309 11.51 0.00 -18.06
CA ASP A 309 10.33 -0.82 -18.34
C ASP A 309 9.71 -0.49 -19.70
N ALA A 310 9.60 0.80 -20.03
CA ALA A 310 9.12 1.26 -21.33
C ALA A 310 10.00 0.82 -22.52
N LEU A 311 11.31 0.63 -22.31
CA LEU A 311 12.21 0.08 -23.32
C LEU A 311 12.11 -1.44 -23.45
N ARG A 312 11.80 -2.13 -22.34
CA ARG A 312 11.70 -3.60 -22.22
C ARG A 312 10.33 -4.14 -22.61
N THR A 313 9.30 -3.29 -22.67
CA THR A 313 7.93 -3.69 -23.02
C THR A 313 7.67 -3.43 -24.51
N ALA A 314 7.14 -4.43 -25.20
CA ALA A 314 6.71 -4.28 -26.59
C ALA A 314 5.48 -3.37 -26.67
N ARG A 315 5.50 -2.42 -27.60
CA ARG A 315 4.36 -1.53 -27.94
C ARG A 315 4.04 -1.69 -29.42
N PRO A 316 2.82 -1.37 -29.88
CA PRO A 316 2.42 -1.58 -31.28
C PRO A 316 3.38 -1.02 -32.34
N TYR A 317 4.10 0.04 -31.95
CA TYR A 317 5.01 0.76 -32.86
C TYR A 317 6.48 0.54 -32.52
N LYS A 318 6.80 -0.26 -31.46
CA LYS A 318 8.18 -0.45 -31.00
C LYS A 318 8.36 -1.83 -30.37
N PRO A 319 9.23 -2.70 -30.94
CA PRO A 319 9.57 -3.96 -30.29
C PRO A 319 10.31 -3.73 -28.96
N ALA A 320 10.20 -4.70 -28.03
CA ALA A 320 10.95 -4.68 -26.80
C ALA A 320 12.47 -4.76 -27.11
N LEU A 321 13.26 -3.91 -26.47
CA LEU A 321 14.71 -3.95 -26.57
C LEU A 321 15.30 -5.02 -25.67
N GLY A 322 16.43 -5.59 -26.05
CA GLY A 322 17.25 -6.44 -25.18
C GLY A 322 17.84 -5.63 -24.00
N HIS A 323 18.33 -6.35 -22.98
CA HIS A 323 18.91 -5.72 -21.79
C HIS A 323 20.06 -4.76 -22.14
N ASP A 324 21.04 -5.21 -22.96
CA ASP A 324 22.22 -4.42 -23.33
C ASP A 324 21.85 -3.18 -24.17
N GLN A 325 20.89 -3.34 -25.09
CA GLN A 325 20.37 -2.23 -25.89
C GLN A 325 19.66 -1.20 -25.04
N SER A 326 18.89 -1.66 -24.03
CA SER A 326 18.22 -0.76 -23.08
C SER A 326 19.25 0.01 -22.25
N ALA A 327 20.30 -0.67 -21.79
CA ALA A 327 21.42 -0.03 -21.05
C ALA A 327 22.12 1.03 -21.89
N GLN A 328 22.43 0.75 -23.15
CA GLN A 328 23.05 1.70 -24.06
C GLN A 328 22.15 2.91 -24.30
N THR A 329 20.87 2.69 -24.58
CA THR A 329 19.88 3.76 -24.81
C THR A 329 19.72 4.66 -23.58
N MET A 330 19.66 4.08 -22.38
CA MET A 330 19.51 4.85 -21.14
C MET A 330 20.75 5.68 -20.83
N ARG A 331 21.96 5.13 -21.03
CA ARG A 331 23.21 5.90 -20.88
C ARG A 331 23.29 7.04 -21.88
N GLU A 332 22.75 6.88 -23.08
CA GLU A 332 22.68 7.95 -24.08
C GLU A 332 21.71 9.05 -23.64
N LYS A 333 20.51 8.68 -23.17
CA LYS A 333 19.56 9.64 -22.57
C LYS A 333 20.17 10.39 -21.38
N ALA A 334 20.96 9.72 -20.55
CA ALA A 334 21.67 10.36 -19.44
C ALA A 334 22.71 11.40 -19.93
N ARG A 335 23.47 11.09 -20.99
CA ARG A 335 24.40 12.07 -21.60
C ARG A 335 23.69 13.29 -22.19
N GLN A 336 22.45 13.12 -22.64
CA GLN A 336 21.60 14.19 -23.16
C GLN A 336 20.91 15.00 -22.05
N GLY A 337 21.12 14.66 -20.77
CA GLY A 337 20.50 15.35 -19.64
C GLY A 337 19.04 14.97 -19.39
N LEU A 338 18.55 13.89 -20.03
CA LEU A 338 17.16 13.43 -19.85
C LEU A 338 16.98 12.51 -18.63
N LEU A 339 18.05 11.86 -18.20
CA LEU A 339 18.08 10.97 -17.04
C LEU A 339 19.26 11.30 -16.13
N ASP A 340 19.16 10.85 -14.88
CA ASP A 340 20.28 10.87 -13.95
C ASP A 340 21.26 9.72 -14.27
N GLY A 341 22.48 10.08 -14.69
CA GLY A 341 23.49 9.13 -15.14
C GLY A 341 24.05 8.25 -14.02
N GLU A 342 24.13 8.76 -12.79
CA GLU A 342 24.57 7.98 -11.64
C GLU A 342 23.53 6.93 -11.31
N LEU A 343 22.25 7.30 -11.22
CA LEU A 343 21.16 6.38 -10.97
C LEU A 343 21.00 5.32 -12.08
N VAL A 344 21.24 5.67 -13.34
CA VAL A 344 21.25 4.71 -14.43
C VAL A 344 22.36 3.66 -14.22
N ASN A 345 23.56 4.06 -13.80
CA ASN A 345 24.65 3.12 -13.55
C ASN A 345 24.35 2.21 -12.34
N GLU A 346 23.85 2.77 -11.23
CA GLU A 346 23.48 2.01 -10.05
C GLU A 346 22.35 1.00 -10.35
N PHE A 347 21.38 1.39 -11.16
CA PHE A 347 20.29 0.49 -11.57
C PHE A 347 20.83 -0.75 -12.35
N PHE A 348 21.74 -0.54 -13.28
CA PHE A 348 22.32 -1.66 -14.02
C PHE A 348 23.29 -2.49 -13.18
N SER A 349 23.99 -1.90 -12.20
CA SER A 349 24.79 -2.63 -11.20
C SER A 349 23.91 -3.57 -10.39
N MET A 350 22.81 -3.05 -9.84
CA MET A 350 21.82 -3.84 -9.10
C MET A 350 21.28 -5.03 -9.91
N LEU A 351 20.90 -4.80 -11.18
CA LEU A 351 20.38 -5.86 -12.04
C LEU A 351 21.42 -6.96 -12.35
N LEU A 352 22.71 -6.61 -12.42
CA LEU A 352 23.80 -7.57 -12.60
C LEU A 352 23.99 -8.41 -11.34
N GLU A 353 23.94 -7.81 -10.17
CA GLU A 353 24.07 -8.51 -8.89
C GLU A 353 22.93 -9.53 -8.70
N GLN A 354 21.67 -9.13 -8.98
CA GLN A 354 20.51 -10.02 -8.90
C GLN A 354 20.63 -11.24 -9.85
N ARG A 355 21.21 -11.05 -11.03
CA ARG A 355 21.44 -12.16 -11.99
C ARG A 355 22.51 -13.15 -11.54
N ASN A 356 23.47 -12.72 -10.75
CA ASN A 356 24.56 -13.57 -10.25
C ASN A 356 24.15 -14.40 -9.01
N VAL A 357 23.04 -14.07 -8.38
CA VAL A 357 22.51 -14.74 -7.17
C VAL A 357 21.39 -15.73 -7.51
N ALA A 358 20.75 -15.61 -8.68
CA ALA A 358 19.68 -16.49 -9.19
C ALA A 358 20.24 -17.65 -10.04
#